data_0e810668e9d6f0d3fd749b030bbb9bbe
#
_entry.id   0e810668e9d6f0d3fd749b030bbb9bbe
#
_cell.length_a   1.000
_cell.length_b   1.000
_cell.length_c   1.000
_cell.angle_alpha   90.00
_cell.angle_beta   90.00
_cell.angle_gamma   90.00
#
_symmetry.space_group_name_H-M   'P 1'
#
loop_
_entity.id
_entity.type
_entity.pdbx_description
1 polymer ?
#
loop_
_entity_poly.entity_id
_entity_poly.type
_entity_poly.pdbx_seq_one_letter_code
_entity_poly.pdbx_strand_id
1 'polypeptide(L)'
;MSALQEVRGNHSVQDDNPEANYEALAKYCRDLTDAARRQQLDPVIGRDGEIRRTLQVWSRRTKNNPVLIGEPGAGKTAIAEGIALRIAAGDVPESLQNRKLMQLDLAALVAGAKYRGEFEQRLKAVLTEIAGEDGGIILFIDELHTLVGAGKSEGAQDAANMLKPALARGELRCIGATTLDEYRTYIEKDKALERRFQPVRVDEPSLDDTIAILRGL
;
A
#
# COMPACT_ATOMS: atom_id res chain seq x y z
N MET A 1 22.84 2.13 -29.31
CA MET A 1 21.64 1.31 -29.03
C MET A 1 21.48 0.97 -27.54
N SER A 2 22.48 1.25 -26.71
CA SER A 2 22.51 0.91 -25.27
C SER A 2 21.67 1.86 -24.37
N ALA A 3 21.66 3.17 -24.62
CA ALA A 3 20.96 4.14 -23.77
C ALA A 3 19.41 4.02 -23.79
N LEU A 4 18.84 3.56 -24.89
CA LEU A 4 17.39 3.33 -24.99
C LEU A 4 16.91 2.08 -24.26
N GLN A 5 17.79 1.10 -24.03
CA GLN A 5 17.46 -0.11 -23.25
C GLN A 5 17.53 0.14 -21.74
N GLU A 6 18.40 1.03 -21.28
CA GLU A 6 18.49 1.42 -19.86
C GLU A 6 17.26 2.23 -19.42
N VAL A 7 16.70 3.05 -20.32
CA VAL A 7 15.48 3.84 -20.03
C VAL A 7 14.20 3.01 -20.18
N ARG A 8 14.19 2.00 -21.07
CA ARG A 8 12.98 1.18 -21.36
C ARG A 8 12.78 -0.01 -20.43
N GLY A 9 13.79 -0.49 -19.72
CA GLY A 9 13.68 -1.75 -18.98
C GLY A 9 13.11 -2.89 -19.83
N ASN A 10 12.27 -3.73 -19.25
CA ASN A 10 11.63 -4.88 -19.94
C ASN A 10 10.26 -4.55 -20.56
N HIS A 11 9.90 -3.27 -20.73
CA HIS A 11 8.57 -2.92 -21.27
C HIS A 11 8.53 -2.99 -22.79
N SER A 12 7.68 -3.88 -23.34
CA SER A 12 7.29 -3.84 -24.75
C SER A 12 6.17 -2.80 -24.94
N VAL A 13 6.38 -1.90 -25.90
CA VAL A 13 5.37 -0.90 -26.28
C VAL A 13 4.18 -1.62 -26.92
N GLN A 14 3.08 -1.75 -26.20
CA GLN A 14 1.81 -2.32 -26.71
C GLN A 14 0.62 -1.35 -26.57
N ASP A 15 0.84 -0.15 -26.01
CA ASP A 15 -0.21 0.86 -25.80
C ASP A 15 0.00 2.09 -26.66
N ASP A 16 -1.11 2.76 -27.03
CA ASP A 16 -1.14 4.00 -27.83
C ASP A 16 -0.47 5.20 -27.13
N ASN A 17 -0.15 5.11 -25.85
CA ASN A 17 0.57 6.14 -25.08
C ASN A 17 1.59 5.51 -24.12
N PRO A 18 2.72 5.00 -24.62
CA PRO A 18 3.72 4.32 -23.80
C PRO A 18 4.38 5.23 -22.75
N GLU A 19 4.49 6.53 -23.01
CA GLU A 19 5.11 7.49 -22.07
C GLU A 19 4.29 7.70 -20.80
N ALA A 20 2.97 7.50 -20.84
CA ALA A 20 2.10 7.63 -19.66
C ALA A 20 2.31 6.50 -18.64
N ASN A 21 2.84 5.36 -19.07
CA ASN A 21 3.06 4.17 -18.25
C ASN A 21 4.48 4.08 -17.66
N TYR A 22 5.40 4.95 -18.07
CA TYR A 22 6.73 5.01 -17.48
C TYR A 22 6.72 5.80 -16.17
N GLU A 23 7.40 5.26 -15.16
CA GLU A 23 7.54 5.88 -13.84
C GLU A 23 6.19 6.07 -13.10
N ALA A 24 5.25 5.13 -13.26
CA ALA A 24 3.94 5.20 -12.60
C ALA A 24 4.09 5.21 -11.07
N LEU A 25 5.06 4.46 -10.52
CA LEU A 25 5.37 4.48 -9.10
C LEU A 25 5.82 5.87 -8.64
N ALA A 26 6.68 6.55 -9.40
CA ALA A 26 7.15 7.89 -9.05
C ALA A 26 6.04 8.94 -9.15
N LYS A 27 5.06 8.74 -10.05
CA LYS A 27 3.93 9.67 -10.26
C LYS A 27 2.79 9.49 -9.27
N TYR A 28 2.51 8.23 -8.88
CA TYR A 28 1.30 7.87 -8.14
C TYR A 28 1.57 7.26 -6.78
N CYS A 29 2.83 7.13 -6.37
CA CYS A 29 3.20 6.61 -5.07
C CYS A 29 4.26 7.49 -4.40
N ARG A 30 4.19 7.55 -3.05
CA ARG A 30 5.23 8.15 -2.22
C ARG A 30 6.08 7.04 -1.62
N ASP A 31 7.40 7.08 -1.81
CA ASP A 31 8.31 6.14 -1.16
C ASP A 31 8.53 6.51 0.32
N LEU A 32 7.84 5.81 1.22
CA LEU A 32 7.96 6.02 2.65
C LEU A 32 9.32 5.56 3.19
N THR A 33 9.93 4.54 2.57
CA THR A 33 11.24 4.03 2.99
C THR A 33 12.35 5.02 2.64
N ASP A 34 12.27 5.65 1.48
CA ASP A 34 13.19 6.73 1.11
C ASP A 34 12.99 7.96 2.01
N ALA A 35 11.74 8.35 2.27
CA ALA A 35 11.42 9.43 3.21
C ALA A 35 11.98 9.15 4.62
N ALA A 36 11.89 7.88 5.09
CA ALA A 36 12.49 7.46 6.36
C ALA A 36 14.01 7.60 6.36
N ARG A 37 14.69 7.16 5.29
CA ARG A 37 16.15 7.30 5.15
C ARG A 37 16.61 8.75 5.13
N ARG A 38 15.79 9.62 4.57
CA ARG A 38 16.04 11.10 4.53
C ARG A 38 15.61 11.81 5.81
N GLN A 39 15.14 11.09 6.83
CA GLN A 39 14.65 11.66 8.09
C GLN A 39 13.50 12.67 7.89
N GLN A 40 12.61 12.38 6.93
CA GLN A 40 11.44 13.19 6.59
C GLN A 40 10.15 12.65 7.22
N LEU A 41 10.24 11.58 8.01
CA LEU A 41 9.13 11.02 8.76
C LEU A 41 9.33 11.30 10.25
N ASP A 42 8.24 11.62 10.93
CA ASP A 42 8.23 11.81 12.37
C ASP A 42 8.43 10.47 13.11
N PRO A 43 9.01 10.47 14.30
CA PRO A 43 9.12 9.27 15.11
C PRO A 43 7.74 8.76 15.51
N VAL A 44 7.53 7.45 15.39
CA VAL A 44 6.26 6.80 15.75
C VAL A 44 6.35 6.27 17.18
N ILE A 45 5.50 6.78 18.06
CA ILE A 45 5.48 6.50 19.49
C ILE A 45 4.26 5.65 19.83
N GLY A 46 4.42 4.65 20.71
CA GLY A 46 3.31 3.88 21.28
C GLY A 46 2.67 2.86 20.32
N ARG A 47 3.28 2.56 19.17
CA ARG A 47 2.72 1.66 18.14
C ARG A 47 3.50 0.37 17.90
N ASP A 48 4.42 0.03 18.79
CA ASP A 48 5.27 -1.16 18.64
C ASP A 48 4.49 -2.46 18.54
N GLY A 49 3.40 -2.58 19.28
CA GLY A 49 2.53 -3.76 19.27
C GLY A 49 1.86 -3.99 17.93
N GLU A 50 1.29 -2.94 17.34
CA GLU A 50 0.61 -2.98 16.05
C GLU A 50 1.61 -3.19 14.90
N ILE A 51 2.74 -2.50 14.94
CA ILE A 51 3.83 -2.68 13.96
C ILE A 51 4.31 -4.13 13.98
N ARG A 52 4.59 -4.68 15.17
CA ARG A 52 5.03 -6.08 15.30
C ARG A 52 3.99 -7.06 14.76
N ARG A 53 2.71 -6.87 15.08
CA ARG A 53 1.61 -7.70 14.56
C ARG A 53 1.52 -7.62 13.04
N THR A 54 1.68 -6.43 12.46
CA THR A 54 1.66 -6.20 11.02
C THR A 54 2.82 -6.95 10.35
N LEU A 55 4.03 -6.85 10.90
CA LEU A 55 5.20 -7.57 10.40
C LEU A 55 5.04 -9.10 10.51
N GLN A 56 4.40 -9.61 11.59
CA GLN A 56 4.12 -11.03 11.74
C GLN A 56 3.12 -11.57 10.71
N VAL A 57 2.16 -10.75 10.25
CA VAL A 57 1.21 -11.16 9.21
C VAL A 57 1.94 -11.49 7.91
N TRP A 58 2.96 -10.75 7.55
CA TRP A 58 3.74 -11.02 6.33
C TRP A 58 4.51 -12.34 6.33
N SER A 59 4.81 -12.88 7.50
CA SER A 59 5.47 -14.18 7.65
C SER A 59 4.52 -15.37 7.42
N ARG A 60 3.23 -15.13 7.25
CA ARG A 60 2.23 -16.17 7.05
C ARG A 60 2.23 -16.68 5.61
N ARG A 61 1.84 -17.94 5.44
CA ARG A 61 1.66 -18.55 4.10
C ARG A 61 0.36 -18.12 3.42
N THR A 62 -0.65 -17.79 4.20
CA THR A 62 -1.98 -17.35 3.74
C THR A 62 -2.41 -16.15 4.56
N LYS A 63 -3.32 -15.32 4.04
CA LYS A 63 -3.74 -14.06 4.67
C LYS A 63 -2.53 -13.20 5.07
N ASN A 64 -1.57 -13.09 4.15
CA ASN A 64 -0.29 -12.45 4.38
C ASN A 64 -0.26 -10.95 4.01
N ASN A 65 -1.41 -10.36 3.73
CA ASN A 65 -1.55 -8.92 3.57
C ASN A 65 -2.31 -8.35 4.77
N PRO A 66 -1.67 -7.56 5.64
CA PRO A 66 -2.33 -6.95 6.78
C PRO A 66 -3.29 -5.85 6.35
N VAL A 67 -4.41 -5.72 7.06
CA VAL A 67 -5.30 -4.55 6.98
C VAL A 67 -5.40 -3.93 8.37
N LEU A 68 -4.94 -2.69 8.48
CA LEU A 68 -5.04 -1.89 9.69
C LEU A 68 -6.49 -1.41 9.83
N ILE A 69 -7.15 -1.85 10.89
CA ILE A 69 -8.55 -1.53 11.15
C ILE A 69 -8.65 -0.65 12.39
N GLY A 70 -9.19 0.53 12.23
CA GLY A 70 -9.39 1.47 13.33
C GLY A 70 -10.21 2.68 12.89
N GLU A 71 -10.70 3.41 13.87
CA GLU A 71 -11.45 4.65 13.62
C GLU A 71 -10.61 5.70 12.87
N PRO A 72 -11.25 6.66 12.20
CA PRO A 72 -10.54 7.79 11.63
C PRO A 72 -9.70 8.49 12.71
N GLY A 73 -8.44 8.81 12.40
CA GLY A 73 -7.54 9.43 13.38
C GLY A 73 -6.84 8.48 14.35
N ALA A 74 -7.15 7.17 14.37
CA ALA A 74 -6.49 6.19 15.25
C ALA A 74 -4.98 6.00 14.96
N GLY A 75 -4.41 6.62 13.92
CA GLY A 75 -2.98 6.55 13.63
C GLY A 75 -2.58 5.39 12.71
N LYS A 76 -3.48 4.91 11.85
CA LYS A 76 -3.18 3.83 10.89
C LYS A 76 -2.02 4.17 9.96
N THR A 77 -1.99 5.41 9.45
CA THR A 77 -0.90 5.89 8.58
C THR A 77 0.43 5.96 9.34
N ALA A 78 0.43 6.39 10.60
CA ALA A 78 1.62 6.39 11.44
C ALA A 78 2.23 4.98 11.62
N ILE A 79 1.40 3.93 11.67
CA ILE A 79 1.91 2.55 11.70
C ILE A 79 2.66 2.20 10.41
N ALA A 80 2.14 2.60 9.24
CA ALA A 80 2.84 2.39 7.97
C ALA A 80 4.18 3.16 7.94
N GLU A 81 4.20 4.40 8.41
CA GLU A 81 5.43 5.19 8.55
C GLU A 81 6.42 4.54 9.54
N GLY A 82 5.93 4.03 10.67
CA GLY A 82 6.75 3.29 11.63
C GLY A 82 7.36 2.01 11.04
N ILE A 83 6.64 1.32 10.18
CA ILE A 83 7.17 0.17 9.43
C ILE A 83 8.27 0.63 8.46
N ALA A 84 8.07 1.73 7.74
CA ALA A 84 9.07 2.29 6.84
C ALA A 84 10.36 2.68 7.58
N LEU A 85 10.23 3.29 8.77
CA LEU A 85 11.36 3.62 9.64
C LEU A 85 12.13 2.35 10.05
N ARG A 86 11.46 1.27 10.43
CA ARG A 86 12.09 0.00 10.78
C ARG A 86 12.75 -0.68 9.58
N ILE A 87 12.13 -0.65 8.39
CA ILE A 87 12.77 -1.17 7.17
C ILE A 87 14.05 -0.38 6.87
N ALA A 88 13.99 0.95 6.96
CA ALA A 88 15.14 1.82 6.72
C ALA A 88 16.28 1.59 7.71
N ALA A 89 15.95 1.28 8.98
CA ALA A 89 16.92 0.96 10.04
C ALA A 89 17.41 -0.51 9.99
N GLY A 90 16.81 -1.37 9.13
CA GLY A 90 17.12 -2.81 9.12
C GLY A 90 16.51 -3.60 10.28
N ASP A 91 15.65 -2.99 11.10
CA ASP A 91 14.97 -3.61 12.26
C ASP A 91 13.69 -4.35 11.83
N VAL A 92 13.84 -5.24 10.90
CA VAL A 92 12.78 -6.10 10.35
C VAL A 92 13.28 -7.50 10.05
N PRO A 93 12.40 -8.52 9.98
CA PRO A 93 12.78 -9.85 9.54
C PRO A 93 13.52 -9.83 8.19
N GLU A 94 14.42 -10.79 7.98
CA GLU A 94 15.25 -10.89 6.76
C GLU A 94 14.42 -10.83 5.47
N SER A 95 13.23 -11.42 5.47
CA SER A 95 12.31 -11.42 4.32
C SER A 95 11.79 -10.02 3.95
N LEU A 96 11.95 -9.04 4.82
CA LEU A 96 11.52 -7.65 4.64
C LEU A 96 12.68 -6.66 4.51
N GLN A 97 13.92 -7.12 4.75
CA GLN A 97 15.10 -6.30 4.53
C GLN A 97 15.21 -5.92 3.06
N ASN A 98 15.67 -4.70 2.81
CA ASN A 98 15.85 -4.13 1.46
C ASN A 98 14.56 -3.97 0.63
N ARG A 99 13.38 -4.11 1.24
CA ARG A 99 12.14 -3.80 0.55
C ARG A 99 11.82 -2.31 0.64
N LYS A 100 11.04 -1.83 -0.34
CA LYS A 100 10.50 -0.46 -0.33
C LYS A 100 9.04 -0.52 0.11
N LEU A 101 8.65 0.39 0.99
CA LEU A 101 7.24 0.62 1.34
C LEU A 101 6.78 1.88 0.62
N MET A 102 5.87 1.72 -0.32
CA MET A 102 5.34 2.80 -1.14
C MET A 102 3.87 3.05 -0.81
N GLN A 103 3.52 4.28 -0.53
CA GLN A 103 2.14 4.71 -0.28
C GLN A 103 1.48 5.10 -1.59
N LEU A 104 0.35 4.48 -1.91
CA LEU A 104 -0.46 4.83 -3.08
C LEU A 104 -1.19 6.15 -2.84
N ASP A 105 -1.02 7.10 -3.75
CA ASP A 105 -1.76 8.37 -3.77
C ASP A 105 -3.00 8.23 -4.64
N LEU A 106 -4.14 7.94 -3.99
CA LEU A 106 -5.43 7.83 -4.67
C LEU A 106 -5.88 9.14 -5.30
N ALA A 107 -5.53 10.27 -4.70
CA ALA A 107 -5.88 11.58 -5.24
C ALA A 107 -5.12 11.85 -6.53
N ALA A 108 -3.83 11.51 -6.59
CA ALA A 108 -3.01 11.62 -7.81
C ALA A 108 -3.51 10.69 -8.94
N LEU A 109 -3.99 9.48 -8.59
CA LEU A 109 -4.57 8.57 -9.58
C LEU A 109 -5.82 9.12 -10.24
N VAL A 110 -6.65 9.85 -9.48
CA VAL A 110 -7.92 10.43 -9.95
C VAL A 110 -7.72 11.81 -10.58
N ALA A 111 -6.72 12.58 -10.12
CA ALA A 111 -6.50 13.95 -10.57
C ALA A 111 -6.31 14.04 -12.09
N GLY A 112 -7.13 14.88 -12.74
CA GLY A 112 -7.06 15.09 -14.20
C GLY A 112 -7.51 13.90 -15.05
N ALA A 113 -7.99 12.81 -14.48
CA ALA A 113 -8.61 11.73 -15.23
C ALA A 113 -9.96 12.20 -15.77
N LYS A 114 -10.04 12.45 -17.08
CA LYS A 114 -11.28 12.88 -17.75
C LYS A 114 -12.25 11.73 -17.97
N TYR A 115 -11.73 10.53 -18.08
CA TYR A 115 -12.46 9.31 -18.33
C TYR A 115 -12.04 8.22 -17.36
N ARG A 116 -12.96 7.34 -17.03
CA ARG A 116 -12.79 6.18 -16.17
C ARG A 116 -11.58 5.31 -16.53
N GLY A 117 -11.38 5.06 -17.82
CA GLY A 117 -10.27 4.23 -18.33
C GLY A 117 -8.89 4.78 -17.97
N GLU A 118 -8.74 6.09 -17.76
CA GLU A 118 -7.45 6.68 -17.37
C GLU A 118 -7.04 6.30 -15.96
N PHE A 119 -7.98 6.29 -15.00
CA PHE A 119 -7.72 5.80 -13.64
C PHE A 119 -7.28 4.32 -13.66
N GLU A 120 -8.00 3.50 -14.40
CA GLU A 120 -7.70 2.07 -14.54
C GLU A 120 -6.33 1.83 -15.18
N GLN A 121 -5.97 2.58 -16.23
CA GLN A 121 -4.66 2.51 -16.86
C GLN A 121 -3.54 2.91 -15.89
N ARG A 122 -3.71 3.97 -15.11
CA ARG A 122 -2.74 4.43 -14.12
C ARG A 122 -2.53 3.39 -13.01
N LEU A 123 -3.62 2.83 -12.46
CA LEU A 123 -3.55 1.77 -11.46
C LEU A 123 -2.88 0.51 -12.02
N LYS A 124 -3.24 0.13 -13.25
CA LYS A 124 -2.62 -1.01 -13.95
C LYS A 124 -1.11 -0.79 -14.15
N ALA A 125 -0.69 0.42 -14.53
CA ALA A 125 0.72 0.76 -14.69
C ALA A 125 1.48 0.62 -13.36
N VAL A 126 0.93 1.13 -12.25
CA VAL A 126 1.50 0.95 -10.90
C VAL A 126 1.64 -0.53 -10.56
N LEU A 127 0.60 -1.34 -10.75
CA LEU A 127 0.64 -2.77 -10.44
C LEU A 127 1.64 -3.53 -11.33
N THR A 128 1.79 -3.14 -12.58
CA THR A 128 2.75 -3.73 -13.52
C THR A 128 4.20 -3.43 -13.09
N GLU A 129 4.49 -2.20 -12.68
CA GLU A 129 5.82 -1.85 -12.17
C GLU A 129 6.13 -2.60 -10.86
N ILE A 130 5.16 -2.70 -9.94
CA ILE A 130 5.33 -3.49 -8.70
C ILE A 130 5.64 -4.96 -9.01
N ALA A 131 4.92 -5.56 -9.96
CA ALA A 131 5.15 -6.94 -10.36
C ALA A 131 6.55 -7.16 -10.98
N GLY A 132 7.08 -6.16 -11.69
CA GLY A 132 8.43 -6.16 -12.26
C GLY A 132 9.56 -6.13 -11.24
N GLU A 133 9.31 -5.64 -10.02
CA GLU A 133 10.29 -5.53 -8.92
C GLU A 133 10.44 -6.83 -8.10
N ASP A 134 9.88 -7.93 -8.56
CA ASP A 134 10.00 -9.28 -7.97
C ASP A 134 9.77 -9.31 -6.44
N GLY A 135 8.72 -8.63 -6.01
CA GLY A 135 8.35 -8.52 -4.60
C GLY A 135 9.20 -7.57 -3.77
N GLY A 136 10.06 -6.76 -4.40
CA GLY A 136 10.87 -5.73 -3.75
C GLY A 136 10.03 -4.58 -3.15
N ILE A 137 8.77 -4.45 -3.60
CA ILE A 137 7.88 -3.35 -3.20
C ILE A 137 6.71 -3.89 -2.38
N ILE A 138 6.38 -3.17 -1.32
CA ILE A 138 5.16 -3.32 -0.52
C ILE A 138 4.33 -2.06 -0.73
N LEU A 139 3.05 -2.23 -1.11
CA LEU A 139 2.16 -1.10 -1.36
C LEU A 139 1.31 -0.81 -0.11
N PHE A 140 1.40 0.40 0.44
CA PHE A 140 0.47 0.88 1.44
C PHE A 140 -0.72 1.56 0.76
N ILE A 141 -1.92 1.07 1.04
CA ILE A 141 -3.17 1.60 0.49
C ILE A 141 -4.00 2.12 1.65
N ASP A 142 -3.98 3.42 1.84
CA ASP A 142 -4.91 4.06 2.78
C ASP A 142 -6.32 4.05 2.19
N GLU A 143 -7.32 3.97 3.05
CA GLU A 143 -8.72 3.85 2.65
C GLU A 143 -8.95 2.74 1.59
N LEU A 144 -8.39 1.54 1.84
CA LEU A 144 -8.46 0.39 0.93
C LEU A 144 -9.88 0.12 0.39
N HIS A 145 -10.90 0.39 1.19
CA HIS A 145 -12.30 0.22 0.82
C HIS A 145 -12.70 1.02 -0.43
N THR A 146 -12.05 2.16 -0.69
CA THR A 146 -12.32 2.97 -1.89
C THR A 146 -11.96 2.25 -3.18
N LEU A 147 -10.93 1.39 -3.15
CA LEU A 147 -10.52 0.59 -4.30
C LEU A 147 -11.29 -0.72 -4.45
N VAL A 148 -11.76 -1.31 -3.32
CA VAL A 148 -12.36 -2.65 -3.37
C VAL A 148 -13.87 -2.64 -3.16
N GLY A 149 -14.43 -1.55 -2.66
CA GLY A 149 -15.81 -1.52 -2.17
C GLY A 149 -16.74 -0.51 -2.80
N ALA A 150 -16.24 0.48 -3.50
CA ALA A 150 -17.09 1.53 -4.08
C ALA A 150 -17.94 1.03 -5.30
N GLY A 151 -18.20 -0.25 -5.39
CA GLY A 151 -18.92 -0.95 -6.43
C GLY A 151 -20.39 -0.56 -6.66
N LYS A 152 -20.83 0.59 -6.14
CA LYS A 152 -22.02 1.32 -6.61
C LYS A 152 -21.67 2.39 -7.63
N SER A 153 -20.42 2.82 -7.72
CA SER A 153 -19.87 3.56 -8.85
C SER A 153 -19.06 2.58 -9.69
N GLU A 154 -19.36 2.50 -10.98
CA GLU A 154 -18.78 1.51 -11.92
C GLU A 154 -17.24 1.40 -11.88
N GLY A 155 -16.49 2.46 -11.48
CA GLY A 155 -15.02 2.48 -11.48
C GLY A 155 -14.32 1.68 -10.38
N ALA A 156 -14.92 1.50 -9.22
CA ALA A 156 -14.28 0.76 -8.13
C ALA A 156 -14.40 -0.76 -8.29
N GLN A 157 -15.38 -1.23 -9.04
CA GLN A 157 -15.49 -2.64 -9.37
C GLN A 157 -14.30 -3.11 -10.23
N ASP A 158 -13.77 -2.22 -11.06
CA ASP A 158 -12.65 -2.55 -11.94
C ASP A 158 -11.31 -2.49 -11.20
N ALA A 159 -11.12 -1.55 -10.27
CA ALA A 159 -9.95 -1.53 -9.40
C ALA A 159 -9.85 -2.82 -8.55
N ALA A 160 -10.97 -3.27 -7.97
CA ALA A 160 -11.00 -4.55 -7.26
C ALA A 160 -10.65 -5.73 -8.16
N ASN A 161 -11.13 -5.74 -9.41
CA ASN A 161 -10.84 -6.78 -10.38
C ASN A 161 -9.37 -6.81 -10.82
N MET A 162 -8.65 -5.69 -10.73
CA MET A 162 -7.20 -5.63 -10.97
C MET A 162 -6.40 -6.10 -9.76
N LEU A 163 -6.80 -5.69 -8.54
CA LEU A 163 -6.09 -6.03 -7.31
C LEU A 163 -6.20 -7.52 -6.96
N LYS A 164 -7.40 -8.12 -7.13
CA LYS A 164 -7.66 -9.53 -6.78
C LYS A 164 -6.71 -10.52 -7.45
N PRO A 165 -6.48 -10.46 -8.78
CA PRO A 165 -5.53 -11.35 -9.44
C PRO A 165 -4.08 -11.15 -8.96
N ALA A 166 -3.63 -9.91 -8.80
CA ALA A 166 -2.28 -9.59 -8.34
C ALA A 166 -2.02 -10.12 -6.91
N LEU A 167 -3.00 -9.95 -6.00
CA LEU A 167 -2.96 -10.54 -4.66
C LEU A 167 -3.01 -12.08 -4.70
N ALA A 168 -3.80 -12.66 -5.62
CA ALA A 168 -3.94 -14.10 -5.73
C ALA A 168 -2.66 -14.78 -6.20
N ARG A 169 -1.96 -14.19 -7.15
CA ARG A 169 -0.67 -14.68 -7.67
C ARG A 169 0.52 -14.35 -6.74
N GLY A 170 0.32 -13.50 -5.73
CA GLY A 170 1.38 -13.04 -4.85
C GLY A 170 2.32 -12.01 -5.48
N GLU A 171 1.95 -11.45 -6.62
CA GLU A 171 2.65 -10.39 -7.33
C GLU A 171 2.54 -9.04 -6.59
N LEU A 172 1.44 -8.85 -5.86
CA LEU A 172 1.22 -7.69 -5.01
C LEU A 172 1.28 -8.10 -3.54
N ARG A 173 2.14 -7.41 -2.79
CA ARG A 173 2.13 -7.38 -1.33
C ARG A 173 1.67 -6.00 -0.88
N CYS A 174 0.69 -5.96 0.01
CA CYS A 174 0.17 -4.68 0.46
C CYS A 174 -0.18 -4.66 1.95
N ILE A 175 -0.22 -3.44 2.47
CA ILE A 175 -0.87 -3.08 3.74
C ILE A 175 -2.09 -2.25 3.36
N GLY A 176 -3.27 -2.67 3.80
CA GLY A 176 -4.46 -1.83 3.71
C GLY A 176 -4.70 -1.08 5.00
N ALA A 177 -5.41 0.04 4.91
CA ALA A 177 -5.98 0.73 6.07
C ALA A 177 -7.45 1.05 5.79
N THR A 178 -8.32 0.85 6.78
CA THR A 178 -9.77 1.11 6.66
C THR A 178 -10.42 1.15 8.04
N THR A 179 -11.70 1.46 8.12
CA THR A 179 -12.50 1.32 9.34
C THR A 179 -13.05 -0.10 9.50
N LEU A 180 -13.57 -0.45 10.69
CA LEU A 180 -14.15 -1.76 10.95
C LEU A 180 -15.40 -2.01 10.09
N ASP A 181 -16.25 -1.01 9.95
CA ASP A 181 -17.50 -1.15 9.19
C ASP A 181 -17.26 -1.31 7.70
N GLU A 182 -16.30 -0.59 7.16
CA GLU A 182 -15.88 -0.70 5.78
C GLU A 182 -15.18 -2.04 5.50
N TYR A 183 -14.33 -2.52 6.42
CA TYR A 183 -13.74 -3.84 6.32
C TYR A 183 -14.80 -4.94 6.23
N ARG A 184 -15.79 -4.92 7.15
CA ARG A 184 -16.89 -5.88 7.16
C ARG A 184 -17.74 -5.81 5.90
N THR A 185 -17.96 -4.61 5.40
CA THR A 185 -18.84 -4.37 4.26
C THR A 185 -18.20 -4.79 2.94
N TYR A 186 -16.92 -4.49 2.74
CA TYR A 186 -16.28 -4.56 1.43
C TYR A 186 -15.20 -5.65 1.31
N ILE A 187 -14.54 -6.04 2.40
CA ILE A 187 -13.44 -7.00 2.36
C ILE A 187 -13.89 -8.37 2.90
N GLU A 188 -14.51 -8.42 4.05
CA GLU A 188 -14.91 -9.66 4.70
C GLU A 188 -15.97 -10.42 3.91
N LYS A 189 -16.87 -9.72 3.23
CA LYS A 189 -17.90 -10.34 2.37
C LYS A 189 -17.37 -10.89 1.05
N ASP A 190 -16.23 -10.39 0.58
CA ASP A 190 -15.58 -10.87 -0.64
C ASP A 190 -14.61 -12.00 -0.31
N LYS A 191 -14.99 -13.24 -0.65
CA LYS A 191 -14.19 -14.43 -0.34
C LYS A 191 -12.78 -14.42 -0.94
N ALA A 192 -12.56 -13.71 -2.05
CA ALA A 192 -11.24 -13.61 -2.67
C ALA A 192 -10.32 -12.69 -1.85
N LEU A 193 -10.85 -11.57 -1.35
CA LEU A 193 -10.12 -10.64 -0.49
C LEU A 193 -9.96 -11.17 0.93
N GLU A 194 -11.02 -11.75 1.52
CA GLU A 194 -11.01 -12.31 2.87
C GLU A 194 -9.92 -13.37 3.07
N ARG A 195 -9.64 -14.17 2.04
CA ARG A 195 -8.58 -15.19 2.05
C ARG A 195 -7.16 -14.61 1.94
N ARG A 196 -7.01 -13.34 1.57
CA ARG A 196 -5.72 -12.69 1.34
C ARG A 196 -5.37 -11.68 2.42
N PHE A 197 -6.38 -11.08 3.02
CA PHE A 197 -6.22 -10.05 4.04
C PHE A 197 -6.36 -10.59 5.46
N GLN A 198 -5.53 -10.07 6.36
CA GLN A 198 -5.59 -10.31 7.80
C GLN A 198 -5.83 -9.01 8.53
N PRO A 199 -6.92 -8.87 9.29
CA PRO A 199 -7.16 -7.68 10.09
C PRO A 199 -6.14 -7.54 11.22
N VAL A 200 -5.64 -6.34 11.41
CA VAL A 200 -4.83 -5.89 12.54
C VAL A 200 -5.53 -4.69 13.14
N ARG A 201 -6.04 -4.85 14.36
CA ARG A 201 -6.77 -3.81 15.06
C ARG A 201 -5.83 -2.71 15.52
N VAL A 202 -6.24 -1.48 15.29
CA VAL A 202 -5.57 -0.24 15.70
C VAL A 202 -6.55 0.53 16.57
N ASP A 203 -6.32 0.49 17.86
CA ASP A 203 -7.11 1.23 18.83
C ASP A 203 -6.57 2.66 18.98
N GLU A 204 -7.39 3.55 19.52
CA GLU A 204 -6.93 4.88 19.91
C GLU A 204 -5.75 4.78 20.90
N PRO A 205 -4.79 5.71 20.86
CA PRO A 205 -3.68 5.70 21.80
C PRO A 205 -4.20 5.87 23.23
N SER A 206 -3.54 5.21 24.18
CA SER A 206 -3.81 5.42 25.60
C SER A 206 -3.49 6.87 26.01
N LEU A 207 -3.94 7.29 27.19
CA LEU A 207 -3.61 8.62 27.71
C LEU A 207 -2.09 8.81 27.82
N ASP A 208 -1.38 7.79 28.29
CA ASP A 208 0.08 7.82 28.45
C ASP A 208 0.79 7.90 27.09
N ASP A 209 0.32 7.13 26.11
CA ASP A 209 0.83 7.20 24.73
C ASP A 209 0.55 8.58 24.11
N THR A 210 -0.64 9.12 24.33
CA THR A 210 -1.00 10.47 23.84
C THR A 210 -0.08 11.54 24.42
N ILE A 211 0.21 11.47 25.74
CA ILE A 211 1.15 12.38 26.40
C ILE A 211 2.56 12.20 25.80
N ALA A 212 3.00 10.96 25.57
CA ALA A 212 4.30 10.68 24.98
C ALA A 212 4.40 11.20 23.54
N ILE A 213 3.35 11.04 22.73
CA ILE A 213 3.26 11.58 21.36
C ILE A 213 3.41 13.12 21.39
N LEU A 214 2.67 13.79 22.27
CA LEU A 214 2.70 15.26 22.38
C LEU A 214 4.06 15.79 22.88
N ARG A 215 4.82 14.98 23.62
CA ARG A 215 6.17 15.34 24.08
C ARG A 215 7.25 15.05 23.04
N GLY A 216 6.98 14.16 22.12
CA GLY A 216 7.91 13.76 21.06
C GLY A 216 7.82 14.59 19.77
N LEU A 217 6.79 15.44 19.68
CA LEU A 217 6.62 16.46 18.65
C LEU A 217 7.27 17.78 19.09
#